data_ab58cd2a0f4311eacc86e167ba15c9c5
#
_entry.id   ab58cd2a0f4311eacc86e167ba15c9c5
#
_cell.length_a   1.000
_cell.length_b   1.000
_cell.length_c   1.000
_cell.angle_alpha   90.00
_cell.angle_beta   90.00
_cell.angle_gamma   90.00
#
_symmetry.space_group_name_H-M   'P 1'
#
loop_
_entity.id
_entity.type
_entity.pdbx_description
1 polymer ?
#
loop_
_entity_poly.entity_id
_entity_poly.type
_entity_poly.pdbx_seq_one_letter_code
_entity_poly.pdbx_strand_id
1 'polypeptide(L)'
;MLNKSEEKRNQIQMFCIEDLVPKDHLLRKIERAIDWSFIYELVEDKYCLDNGRPSINPVTLIKIPTIQYLYGLKSMRQTIKEIEVNVAYRWFLGLDLTDKVPHFSTFEKTMYADLKIQIYMNRYSAEYWKNV
;
A
#
# COMPACT_ATOMS: atom_id res chain seq x y z
N MET A 1 -0.70 22.10 -37.35
CA MET A 1 -1.18 23.12 -36.41
C MET A 1 -0.58 22.87 -35.03
N LEU A 2 0.08 23.86 -34.48
CA LEU A 2 0.65 23.74 -33.13
C LEU A 2 -0.46 24.00 -32.09
N ASN A 3 -0.91 22.96 -31.40
CA ASN A 3 -1.84 23.14 -30.25
C ASN A 3 -1.05 23.43 -29.01
N LYS A 4 -1.26 24.60 -28.43
CA LYS A 4 -0.77 24.91 -27.08
C LYS A 4 -1.70 24.23 -26.07
N SER A 5 -1.15 23.37 -25.21
CA SER A 5 -1.93 22.74 -24.16
C SER A 5 -2.36 23.78 -23.12
N GLU A 6 -3.65 23.81 -22.79
CA GLU A 6 -4.15 24.58 -21.66
C GLU A 6 -3.71 23.94 -20.35
N GLU A 7 -3.36 24.78 -19.38
CA GLU A 7 -2.99 24.30 -18.05
C GLU A 7 -4.23 23.95 -17.25
N LYS A 8 -4.35 22.68 -16.82
CA LYS A 8 -5.51 22.15 -16.10
C LYS A 8 -5.24 21.85 -14.63
N ARG A 9 -4.06 22.20 -14.13
CA ARG A 9 -3.64 21.83 -12.75
C ARG A 9 -4.57 22.35 -11.66
N ASN A 10 -5.17 23.48 -11.87
CA ASN A 10 -6.07 24.13 -10.89
C ASN A 10 -7.55 23.88 -11.18
N GLN A 11 -7.85 23.05 -12.16
CA GLN A 11 -9.22 22.72 -12.51
C GLN A 11 -9.81 21.78 -11.47
N ILE A 12 -10.95 22.13 -10.91
CA ILE A 12 -11.68 21.29 -9.98
C ILE A 12 -12.39 20.20 -10.78
N GLN A 13 -12.17 18.95 -10.41
CA GLN A 13 -12.82 17.79 -11.00
C GLN A 13 -13.42 16.93 -9.90
N MET A 14 -14.54 16.29 -10.18
CA MET A 14 -15.22 15.41 -9.24
C MET A 14 -15.16 13.97 -9.74
N PHE A 15 -14.38 13.13 -9.03
CA PHE A 15 -14.25 11.70 -9.31
C PHE A 15 -13.83 10.96 -8.04
N CYS A 16 -14.00 9.65 -8.01
CA CYS A 16 -13.45 8.82 -6.95
C CYS A 16 -12.15 8.13 -7.43
N ILE A 17 -11.31 7.75 -6.47
CA ILE A 17 -10.03 7.11 -6.77
C ILE A 17 -10.20 5.80 -7.56
N GLU A 18 -11.30 5.09 -7.36
CA GLU A 18 -11.64 3.88 -8.10
C GLU A 18 -11.66 4.09 -9.61
N ASP A 19 -12.13 5.26 -10.04
CA ASP A 19 -12.24 5.60 -11.47
C ASP A 19 -10.90 5.96 -12.12
N LEU A 20 -9.89 6.28 -11.31
CA LEU A 20 -8.59 6.74 -11.81
C LEU A 20 -7.63 5.59 -12.14
N VAL A 21 -7.88 4.41 -11.60
CA VAL A 21 -6.99 3.26 -11.80
C VAL A 21 -7.52 2.41 -12.95
N PRO A 22 -6.72 2.15 -14.00
CA PRO A 22 -7.14 1.29 -15.11
C PRO A 22 -7.62 -0.08 -14.63
N LYS A 23 -8.66 -0.61 -15.27
CA LYS A 23 -9.26 -1.90 -14.87
C LYS A 23 -8.35 -3.10 -15.08
N ASP A 24 -7.39 -2.99 -15.97
CA ASP A 24 -6.38 -4.02 -16.27
C ASP A 24 -5.06 -3.84 -15.52
N HIS A 25 -5.00 -2.90 -14.57
CA HIS A 25 -3.79 -2.64 -13.80
C HIS A 25 -3.38 -3.87 -12.98
N LEU A 26 -2.07 -4.11 -12.89
CA LEU A 26 -1.51 -5.24 -12.15
C LEU A 26 -1.99 -5.30 -10.69
N LEU A 27 -2.05 -4.17 -10.01
CA LEU A 27 -2.49 -4.11 -8.61
C LEU A 27 -3.95 -4.53 -8.43
N ARG A 28 -4.81 -4.30 -9.42
CA ARG A 28 -6.19 -4.81 -9.40
C ARG A 28 -6.23 -6.32 -9.50
N LYS A 29 -5.37 -6.91 -10.31
CA LYS A 29 -5.25 -8.36 -10.45
C LYS A 29 -4.78 -9.00 -9.15
N ILE A 30 -3.80 -8.39 -8.49
CA ILE A 30 -3.27 -8.86 -7.20
C ILE A 30 -4.32 -8.73 -6.10
N GLU A 31 -5.05 -7.63 -6.04
CA GLU A 31 -6.12 -7.42 -5.07
C GLU A 31 -7.21 -8.48 -5.18
N ARG A 32 -7.55 -8.89 -6.39
CA ARG A 32 -8.52 -9.97 -6.63
C ARG A 32 -7.97 -11.35 -6.32
N ALA A 33 -6.68 -11.57 -6.54
CA ALA A 33 -6.04 -12.87 -6.39
C ALA A 33 -5.74 -13.23 -4.93
N ILE A 34 -5.56 -12.24 -4.07
CA ILE A 34 -5.14 -12.44 -2.67
C ILE A 34 -6.26 -11.96 -1.74
N ASP A 35 -6.70 -12.86 -0.87
CA ASP A 35 -7.55 -12.50 0.26
C ASP A 35 -6.65 -12.09 1.43
N TRP A 36 -6.63 -10.79 1.72
CA TRP A 36 -5.77 -10.22 2.76
C TRP A 36 -6.29 -10.43 4.18
N SER A 37 -7.49 -10.99 4.34
CA SER A 37 -8.11 -11.15 5.66
C SER A 37 -7.31 -12.03 6.61
N PHE A 38 -6.50 -12.96 6.09
CA PHE A 38 -5.63 -13.81 6.91
C PHE A 38 -4.64 -13.01 7.75
N ILE A 39 -4.28 -11.81 7.34
CA ILE A 39 -3.35 -10.95 8.05
C ILE A 39 -3.93 -10.51 9.39
N TYR A 40 -5.23 -10.21 9.43
CA TYR A 40 -5.92 -9.87 10.69
C TYR A 40 -5.84 -11.00 11.72
N GLU A 41 -6.02 -12.23 11.28
CA GLU A 41 -5.90 -13.41 12.14
C GLU A 41 -4.49 -13.58 12.70
N LEU A 42 -3.48 -13.32 11.87
CA LEU A 42 -2.07 -13.48 12.24
C LEU A 42 -1.60 -12.44 13.27
N VAL A 43 -2.18 -11.25 13.28
CA VAL A 43 -1.72 -10.15 14.12
C VAL A 43 -2.69 -9.81 15.25
N GLU A 44 -3.82 -10.49 15.33
CA GLU A 44 -4.87 -10.22 16.32
C GLU A 44 -4.32 -10.20 17.76
N ASP A 45 -3.43 -11.14 18.11
CA ASP A 45 -2.82 -11.24 19.43
C ASP A 45 -1.92 -10.07 19.80
N LYS A 46 -1.50 -9.27 18.84
CA LYS A 46 -0.49 -8.22 18.98
C LYS A 46 -1.07 -6.82 18.97
N TYR A 47 -2.28 -6.65 18.48
CA TYR A 47 -2.99 -5.40 18.57
C TYR A 47 -3.75 -5.35 19.88
N CYS A 48 -3.11 -4.75 20.90
CA CYS A 48 -3.78 -4.49 22.17
C CYS A 48 -4.97 -3.55 21.98
N LEU A 49 -6.15 -4.00 22.41
CA LEU A 49 -7.40 -3.24 22.39
C LEU A 49 -7.37 -1.97 23.26
N ASP A 50 -6.36 -1.84 24.14
CA ASP A 50 -6.33 -0.81 25.18
C ASP A 50 -5.44 0.40 24.88
N ASN A 51 -4.70 0.40 23.79
CA ASN A 51 -3.89 1.54 23.40
C ASN A 51 -4.71 2.47 22.50
N GLY A 52 -5.24 3.54 23.08
CA GLY A 52 -6.09 4.53 22.41
C GLY A 52 -5.43 5.31 21.26
N ARG A 53 -4.37 4.79 20.66
CA ARG A 53 -3.82 5.29 19.40
C ARG A 53 -4.40 4.46 18.25
N PRO A 54 -4.97 5.11 17.21
CA PRO A 54 -5.35 4.39 16.01
C PRO A 54 -4.10 3.74 15.42
N SER A 55 -4.05 2.41 15.47
CA SER A 55 -2.97 1.65 14.85
C SER A 55 -3.12 1.69 13.33
N ILE A 56 -1.99 1.67 12.62
CA ILE A 56 -2.00 1.52 11.18
C ILE A 56 -2.58 0.14 10.84
N ASN A 57 -3.47 0.09 9.85
CA ASN A 57 -4.06 -1.17 9.43
C ASN A 57 -2.95 -2.16 9.02
N PRO A 58 -2.91 -3.38 9.60
CA PRO A 58 -1.86 -4.35 9.30
C PRO A 58 -1.81 -4.77 7.83
N VAL A 59 -2.95 -4.81 7.15
CA VAL A 59 -3.00 -5.10 5.71
C VAL A 59 -2.28 -4.02 4.92
N THR A 60 -2.51 -2.75 5.27
CA THR A 60 -1.80 -1.62 4.65
C THR A 60 -0.29 -1.74 4.86
N LEU A 61 0.15 -2.10 6.06
CA LEU A 61 1.58 -2.28 6.38
C LEU A 61 2.23 -3.36 5.52
N ILE A 62 1.54 -4.44 5.25
CA ILE A 62 2.06 -5.55 4.43
C ILE A 62 2.02 -5.22 2.94
N LYS A 63 1.02 -4.48 2.51
CA LYS A 63 0.92 -4.05 1.11
C LYS A 63 2.04 -3.11 0.68
N ILE A 64 2.60 -2.32 1.60
CA ILE A 64 3.71 -1.39 1.29
C ILE A 64 4.96 -2.13 0.80
N PRO A 65 5.53 -3.12 1.54
CA PRO A 65 6.63 -3.92 1.01
C PRO A 65 6.27 -4.71 -0.25
N THR A 66 5.02 -5.11 -0.39
CA THR A 66 4.52 -5.77 -1.60
C THR A 66 4.71 -4.90 -2.83
N ILE A 67 4.35 -3.63 -2.73
CA ILE A 67 4.57 -2.65 -3.80
C ILE A 67 6.07 -2.49 -4.08
N GLN A 68 6.88 -2.38 -3.04
CA GLN A 68 8.34 -2.26 -3.19
C GLN A 68 8.91 -3.44 -3.97
N TYR A 69 8.51 -4.64 -3.63
CA TYR A 69 8.96 -5.85 -4.30
C TYR A 69 8.48 -5.93 -5.76
N LEU A 70 7.20 -5.71 -6.00
CA LEU A 70 6.60 -5.82 -7.32
C LEU A 70 7.20 -4.86 -8.34
N TYR A 71 7.50 -3.64 -7.92
CA TYR A 71 7.98 -2.58 -8.81
C TYR A 71 9.48 -2.35 -8.70
N GLY A 72 10.20 -3.19 -7.95
CA GLY A 72 11.65 -3.11 -7.84
C GLY A 72 12.15 -1.79 -7.25
N LEU A 73 11.41 -1.21 -6.31
CA LEU A 73 11.81 0.05 -5.68
C LEU A 73 13.00 -0.18 -4.75
N LYS A 74 13.96 0.73 -4.75
CA LYS A 74 15.28 0.55 -4.14
C LYS A 74 15.26 0.53 -2.60
N SER A 75 14.31 1.24 -1.98
CA SER A 75 14.24 1.36 -0.53
C SER A 75 12.81 1.59 -0.06
N MET A 76 12.57 1.35 1.22
CA MET A 76 11.28 1.67 1.84
C MET A 76 10.99 3.16 1.79
N ARG A 77 12.00 3.99 1.99
CA ARG A 77 11.86 5.46 1.90
C ARG A 77 11.40 5.89 0.50
N GLN A 78 12.00 5.32 -0.53
CA GLN A 78 11.59 5.58 -1.93
C GLN A 78 10.18 5.07 -2.19
N THR A 79 9.84 3.90 -1.67
CA THR A 79 8.49 3.33 -1.80
C THR A 79 7.44 4.26 -1.21
N ILE A 80 7.65 4.79 -0.03
CA ILE A 80 6.73 5.72 0.62
C ILE A 80 6.55 7.00 -0.21
N LYS A 81 7.64 7.55 -0.74
CA LYS A 81 7.59 8.71 -1.63
C LYS A 81 6.78 8.45 -2.91
N GLU A 82 6.96 7.27 -3.50
CA GLU A 82 6.20 6.88 -4.69
C GLU A 82 4.70 6.73 -4.37
N ILE A 83 4.37 6.15 -3.22
CA ILE A 83 2.97 6.00 -2.78
C ILE A 83 2.29 7.37 -2.63
N GLU A 84 3.00 8.37 -2.13
CA GLU A 84 2.45 9.72 -1.95
C GLU A 84 1.92 10.32 -3.24
N VAL A 85 2.51 10.01 -4.38
CA VAL A 85 2.21 10.61 -5.68
C VAL A 85 1.59 9.65 -6.69
N ASN A 86 1.46 8.37 -6.35
CA ASN A 86 0.94 7.35 -7.28
C ASN A 86 -0.47 6.92 -6.89
N VAL A 87 -1.44 7.22 -7.73
CA VAL A 87 -2.86 6.92 -7.51
C VAL A 87 -3.11 5.41 -7.40
N ALA A 88 -2.48 4.60 -8.24
CA ALA A 88 -2.67 3.15 -8.23
C ALA A 88 -2.16 2.53 -6.92
N TYR A 89 -1.05 3.01 -6.39
CA TYR A 89 -0.52 2.56 -5.11
C TYR A 89 -1.44 2.94 -3.96
N ARG A 90 -1.98 4.17 -3.97
CA ARG A 90 -2.96 4.61 -2.98
C ARG A 90 -4.23 3.77 -3.02
N TRP A 91 -4.72 3.51 -4.20
CA TRP A 91 -5.88 2.64 -4.39
C TRP A 91 -5.64 1.25 -3.79
N PHE A 92 -4.49 0.66 -4.08
CA PHE A 92 -4.12 -0.68 -3.57
C PHE A 92 -4.06 -0.72 -2.04
N LEU A 93 -3.54 0.34 -1.42
CA LEU A 93 -3.43 0.46 0.03
C LEU A 93 -4.76 0.83 0.72
N GLY A 94 -5.77 1.21 -0.03
CA GLY A 94 -7.03 1.69 0.51
C GLY A 94 -6.99 3.14 1.01
N LEU A 95 -6.02 3.93 0.56
CA LEU A 95 -5.88 5.34 0.89
C LEU A 95 -6.58 6.20 -0.16
N ASP A 96 -7.23 7.29 0.25
CA ASP A 96 -7.69 8.29 -0.70
C ASP A 96 -6.56 9.27 -1.08
N LEU A 97 -6.86 10.23 -1.96
CA LEU A 97 -5.86 11.16 -2.46
C LEU A 97 -5.34 12.14 -1.40
N THR A 98 -6.07 12.32 -0.30
CA THR A 98 -5.73 13.25 0.78
C THR A 98 -5.18 12.57 2.02
N ASP A 99 -5.30 11.26 2.13
CA ASP A 99 -4.80 10.50 3.26
C ASP A 99 -3.27 10.57 3.36
N LYS A 100 -2.77 10.69 4.58
CA LYS A 100 -1.32 10.66 4.82
C LYS A 100 -0.79 9.24 4.70
N VAL A 101 0.33 9.12 3.99
CA VAL A 101 1.07 7.87 3.94
C VAL A 101 1.94 7.76 5.20
N PRO A 102 2.01 6.58 5.86
CA PRO A 102 2.88 6.40 7.03
C PRO A 102 4.32 6.78 6.73
N HIS A 103 4.97 7.48 7.66
CA HIS A 103 6.40 7.78 7.55
C HIS A 103 7.20 6.48 7.65
N PHE A 104 8.32 6.39 6.92
CA PHE A 104 9.11 5.16 6.90
C PHE A 104 9.61 4.75 8.30
N SER A 105 9.92 5.70 9.17
CA SER A 105 10.35 5.40 10.55
C SER A 105 9.24 4.80 11.39
N THR A 106 8.01 5.25 11.20
CA THR A 106 6.82 4.66 11.85
C THR A 106 6.60 3.25 11.34
N PHE A 107 6.73 3.05 10.05
CA PHE A 107 6.64 1.75 9.41
C PHE A 107 7.69 0.78 9.98
N GLU A 108 8.96 1.19 10.02
CA GLU A 108 10.05 0.38 10.54
C GLU A 108 9.81 -0.01 12.00
N LYS A 109 9.46 0.95 12.85
CA LYS A 109 9.17 0.68 14.27
C LYS A 109 8.05 -0.33 14.45
N THR A 110 6.98 -0.20 13.66
CA THR A 110 5.84 -1.12 13.73
C THR A 110 6.21 -2.50 13.23
N MET A 111 6.96 -2.58 12.14
CA MET A 111 7.43 -3.84 11.57
C MET A 111 8.45 -4.55 12.46
N TYR A 112 9.39 -3.82 13.05
CA TYR A 112 10.40 -4.41 13.94
C TYR A 112 9.84 -4.80 15.31
N ALA A 113 8.84 -4.09 15.80
CA ALA A 113 8.14 -4.49 17.01
C ALA A 113 7.39 -5.81 16.82
N ASP A 114 7.14 -6.20 15.58
CA ASP A 114 6.38 -7.38 15.22
C ASP A 114 7.19 -8.37 14.39
N LEU A 115 8.15 -9.03 15.05
CA LEU A 115 9.02 -10.03 14.44
C LEU A 115 8.25 -11.14 13.72
N LYS A 116 7.04 -11.47 14.17
CA LYS A 116 6.16 -12.43 13.51
C LYS A 116 5.69 -11.96 12.15
N ILE A 117 5.34 -10.69 12.00
CA ILE A 117 4.94 -10.13 10.70
C ILE A 117 6.11 -10.25 9.72
N GLN A 118 7.34 -9.96 10.17
CA GLN A 118 8.52 -10.05 9.33
C GLN A 118 8.82 -11.48 8.91
N ILE A 119 8.69 -12.46 9.82
CA ILE A 119 8.84 -13.88 9.51
C ILE A 119 7.78 -14.34 8.51
N TYR A 120 6.54 -13.90 8.69
CA TYR A 120 5.45 -14.21 7.76
C TYR A 120 5.68 -13.59 6.39
N MET A 121 6.12 -12.34 6.31
CA MET A 121 6.45 -11.69 5.04
C MET A 121 7.54 -12.44 4.28
N ASN A 122 8.61 -12.87 4.95
CA ASN A 122 9.67 -13.63 4.34
C ASN A 122 9.18 -15.01 3.85
N ARG A 123 8.27 -15.62 4.59
CA ARG A 123 7.70 -16.91 4.24
C ARG A 123 6.72 -16.82 3.08
N TYR A 124 5.80 -15.85 3.11
CA TYR A 124 4.76 -15.69 2.10
C TYR A 124 5.27 -15.03 0.82
N SER A 125 6.22 -14.10 0.89
CA SER A 125 6.82 -13.52 -0.31
C SER A 125 7.55 -14.59 -1.13
N ALA A 126 8.20 -15.57 -0.49
CA ALA A 126 8.87 -16.66 -1.19
C ALA A 126 7.89 -17.65 -1.82
N GLU A 127 6.74 -17.92 -1.19
CA GLU A 127 5.75 -18.90 -1.66
C GLU A 127 4.74 -18.32 -2.65
N TYR A 128 4.23 -17.11 -2.38
CA TYR A 128 3.20 -16.49 -3.20
C TYR A 128 3.70 -16.02 -4.57
N TRP A 129 4.92 -15.52 -4.63
CA TRP A 129 5.48 -14.98 -5.87
C TRP A 129 5.98 -16.05 -6.84
N LYS A 130 6.18 -17.28 -6.35
CA LYS A 130 6.50 -18.43 -7.22
C LYS A 130 5.32 -18.92 -8.05
N ASN A 131 4.09 -18.57 -7.66
CA ASN A 131 2.85 -19.03 -8.28
C ASN A 131 2.09 -17.93 -9.04
N VAL A 132 2.64 -16.74 -9.12
CA VAL A 132 2.12 -15.61 -9.88
C VAL A 132 3.07 -15.34 -11.07
#